data_85fbb10c760472c6a1e6427472df9d6d
#
_entry.id   85fbb10c760472c6a1e6427472df9d6d
#
_cell.length_a   1.000
_cell.length_b   1.000
_cell.length_c   1.000
_cell.angle_alpha   90.00
_cell.angle_beta   90.00
_cell.angle_gamma   90.00
#
_symmetry.space_group_name_H-M   'P 1'
#
loop_
_entity.id
_entity.type
_entity.pdbx_description
1 polymer ?
#
loop_
_entity_poly.entity_id
_entity_poly.type
_entity_poly.pdbx_seq_one_letter_code
_entity_poly.pdbx_strand_id
1 'polypeptide(L)'
;MVEQSVDQKIKDCIDNNKNFVLDAGAGSGKTHTLIETLKNLLEWRGKEYGYTGRKIACITYTNVAADEIMSRINDDPRVHVSTIHSFLWSIIGNYQKELRESLIEMNGTWETGKRVENLAAELGYKDISYVDYRDFRKGKIGHDDVIELSYLMFNTYPKLSRFVADLYPVIFIDEYQDTNEKVIDIILNTIGDRYKGRVSIGLFGDWMQSIYESGVGKVDPEDRGLERIVKEENYRSSNRVVQVLNKIRGDICGDIYQAPHSDFDGQAKFYYRKQGNSESALRDLKTMLEIDNSWGSEMKILALTNRIVAMHSGWETLRSIYNGYAKEDARFKVDNLLSSKDPYSDLYEYIEGILLAYEEKDNAELYKIFKNQINKEGYINKFGLFKRDLSECLSDLWNYCVSGSIEEVCSYILGKDMFPKNPNISRLLREARSEIVGASRSKDGPVYYLKDCKYSEVRAMRKYKNEMTPFSTQHGTKGTEYKNVIVILDNGGWPIYNFESALTGNNNKKSNTIYNRSLNILYVSLSRAKENLAVLMAEPNDNVLDVARNIFGEDNVYEL
;
A
#
# COMPACT_ATOMS: atom_id res chain seq x y z
N MET A 1 33.51 5.50 -27.87
CA MET A 1 33.06 4.19 -27.38
C MET A 1 31.55 4.21 -27.44
N VAL A 2 30.94 3.21 -28.08
CA VAL A 2 29.47 3.10 -28.07
C VAL A 2 29.06 2.78 -26.64
N GLU A 3 28.19 3.57 -26.08
CA GLU A 3 27.66 3.35 -24.73
C GLU A 3 26.89 2.02 -24.71
N GLN A 4 27.25 1.12 -23.79
CA GLN A 4 26.58 -0.18 -23.65
C GLN A 4 25.14 0.02 -23.16
N SER A 5 24.21 -0.74 -23.73
CA SER A 5 22.81 -0.73 -23.25
C SER A 5 22.73 -1.24 -21.82
N VAL A 6 21.66 -0.86 -21.12
CA VAL A 6 21.37 -1.33 -19.75
C VAL A 6 21.36 -2.86 -19.70
N ASP A 7 20.72 -3.51 -20.67
CA ASP A 7 20.63 -4.97 -20.73
C ASP A 7 22.02 -5.63 -20.91
N GLN A 8 22.91 -5.02 -21.69
CA GLN A 8 24.28 -5.53 -21.84
C GLN A 8 25.08 -5.36 -20.55
N LYS A 9 24.96 -4.22 -19.84
CA LYS A 9 25.61 -3.99 -18.54
C LYS A 9 25.13 -5.02 -17.49
N ILE A 10 23.82 -5.29 -17.43
CA ILE A 10 23.23 -6.33 -16.56
C ILE A 10 23.80 -7.71 -16.92
N LYS A 11 23.80 -8.04 -18.21
CA LYS A 11 24.34 -9.31 -18.69
C LYS A 11 25.80 -9.49 -18.29
N ASP A 12 26.63 -8.48 -18.48
CA ASP A 12 28.05 -8.50 -18.12
C ASP A 12 28.25 -8.70 -16.61
N CYS A 13 27.42 -8.11 -15.77
CA CYS A 13 27.44 -8.36 -14.31
C CYS A 13 27.12 -9.82 -13.99
N ILE A 14 26.08 -10.38 -14.59
CA ILE A 14 25.66 -11.76 -14.35
C ILE A 14 26.72 -12.77 -14.85
N ASP A 15 27.27 -12.54 -16.04
CA ASP A 15 28.29 -13.43 -16.64
C ASP A 15 29.59 -13.45 -15.83
N ASN A 16 29.91 -12.33 -15.16
CA ASN A 16 31.08 -12.22 -14.30
C ASN A 16 30.78 -12.46 -12.81
N ASN A 17 29.55 -12.90 -12.46
CA ASN A 17 29.08 -13.10 -11.10
C ASN A 17 29.33 -11.86 -10.20
N LYS A 18 29.07 -10.67 -10.74
CA LYS A 18 29.13 -9.40 -10.00
C LYS A 18 27.74 -9.05 -9.45
N ASN A 19 27.75 -8.40 -8.30
CA ASN A 19 26.53 -7.80 -7.74
C ASN A 19 26.32 -6.41 -8.35
N PHE A 20 25.07 -6.02 -8.58
CA PHE A 20 24.74 -4.72 -9.17
C PHE A 20 23.47 -4.12 -8.57
N VAL A 21 23.34 -2.82 -8.71
CA VAL A 21 22.09 -2.09 -8.47
C VAL A 21 21.65 -1.38 -9.75
N LEU A 22 20.43 -1.66 -10.19
CA LEU A 22 19.74 -0.90 -11.24
C LEU A 22 19.02 0.28 -10.59
N ASP A 23 19.64 1.44 -10.71
CA ASP A 23 19.11 2.72 -10.22
C ASP A 23 18.26 3.35 -11.32
N ALA A 24 16.95 3.31 -11.15
CA ALA A 24 16.02 3.61 -12.21
C ALA A 24 14.83 4.40 -11.65
N GLY A 25 14.61 5.62 -12.14
CA GLY A 25 13.55 6.50 -11.66
C GLY A 25 12.14 5.96 -11.89
N ALA A 26 11.15 6.68 -11.35
CA ALA A 26 9.75 6.36 -11.58
C ALA A 26 9.45 6.38 -13.10
N GLY A 27 8.68 5.38 -13.56
CA GLY A 27 8.29 5.32 -14.98
C GLY A 27 9.37 4.84 -15.96
N SER A 28 10.57 4.46 -15.48
CA SER A 28 11.68 3.99 -16.33
C SER A 28 11.50 2.58 -16.88
N GLY A 29 10.47 1.83 -16.44
CA GLY A 29 10.26 0.45 -16.86
C GLY A 29 11.14 -0.56 -16.10
N LYS A 30 11.44 -0.35 -14.81
CA LYS A 30 12.20 -1.28 -13.94
C LYS A 30 11.71 -2.72 -14.03
N THR A 31 10.41 -2.93 -13.79
CA THR A 31 9.79 -4.27 -13.82
C THR A 31 9.88 -4.89 -15.22
N HIS A 32 9.75 -4.08 -16.28
CA HIS A 32 9.97 -4.57 -17.64
C HIS A 32 11.41 -5.05 -17.83
N THR A 33 12.40 -4.26 -17.42
CA THR A 33 13.82 -4.64 -17.49
C THR A 33 14.10 -5.92 -16.68
N LEU A 34 13.53 -6.06 -15.48
CA LEU A 34 13.64 -7.28 -14.67
C LEU A 34 13.08 -8.51 -15.41
N ILE A 35 11.88 -8.39 -15.99
CA ILE A 35 11.22 -9.48 -16.72
C ILE A 35 12.04 -9.88 -17.97
N GLU A 36 12.51 -8.91 -18.74
CA GLU A 36 13.36 -9.20 -19.91
C GLU A 36 14.70 -9.83 -19.48
N THR A 37 15.28 -9.38 -18.36
CA THR A 37 16.49 -10.02 -17.80
C THR A 37 16.21 -11.48 -17.41
N LEU A 38 15.06 -11.78 -16.80
CA LEU A 38 14.66 -13.16 -16.46
C LEU A 38 14.49 -14.02 -17.71
N LYS A 39 13.81 -13.52 -18.76
CA LYS A 39 13.63 -14.23 -20.02
C LYS A 39 14.98 -14.53 -20.70
N ASN A 40 15.84 -13.53 -20.80
CA ASN A 40 17.18 -13.68 -21.36
C ASN A 40 18.00 -14.72 -20.59
N LEU A 41 17.95 -14.70 -19.25
CA LEU A 41 18.62 -15.71 -18.42
C LEU A 41 18.10 -17.13 -18.67
N LEU A 42 16.79 -17.28 -18.83
CA LEU A 42 16.17 -18.57 -19.16
C LEU A 42 16.62 -19.09 -20.53
N GLU A 43 16.82 -18.21 -21.50
CA GLU A 43 17.38 -18.58 -22.81
C GLU A 43 18.84 -18.96 -22.70
N TRP A 44 19.67 -18.20 -21.97
CA TRP A 44 21.12 -18.41 -21.90
C TRP A 44 21.50 -19.57 -21.00
N ARG A 45 20.92 -19.71 -19.82
CA ARG A 45 21.30 -20.68 -18.77
C ARG A 45 20.19 -21.65 -18.38
N GLY A 46 19.00 -21.52 -18.96
CA GLY A 46 17.84 -22.33 -18.55
C GLY A 46 18.02 -23.82 -18.75
N LYS A 47 18.79 -24.28 -19.78
CA LYS A 47 19.11 -25.69 -19.96
C LYS A 47 20.01 -26.20 -18.82
N GLU A 48 21.04 -25.44 -18.45
CA GLU A 48 21.93 -25.77 -17.33
C GLU A 48 21.14 -25.87 -16.03
N TYR A 49 20.26 -24.89 -15.74
CA TYR A 49 19.44 -24.88 -14.52
C TYR A 49 18.46 -26.06 -14.49
N GLY A 50 17.86 -26.42 -15.60
CA GLY A 50 17.00 -27.60 -15.70
C GLY A 50 17.75 -28.92 -15.38
N TYR A 51 19.00 -29.06 -15.79
CA TYR A 51 19.82 -30.26 -15.50
C TYR A 51 20.38 -30.28 -14.07
N THR A 52 20.73 -29.11 -13.52
CA THR A 52 21.36 -28.99 -12.20
C THR A 52 20.37 -28.85 -11.06
N GLY A 53 19.09 -28.60 -11.35
CA GLY A 53 18.08 -28.26 -10.36
C GLY A 53 18.24 -26.88 -9.76
N ARG A 54 19.16 -26.05 -10.30
CA ARG A 54 19.33 -24.66 -9.88
C ARG A 54 18.18 -23.80 -10.36
N LYS A 55 17.95 -22.70 -9.66
CA LYS A 55 16.88 -21.74 -9.96
C LYS A 55 17.40 -20.32 -9.92
N ILE A 56 16.66 -19.41 -10.54
CA ILE A 56 16.80 -17.97 -10.35
C ILE A 56 15.84 -17.57 -9.23
N ALA A 57 16.29 -16.84 -8.22
CA ALA A 57 15.39 -16.23 -7.24
C ALA A 57 15.01 -14.82 -7.70
N CYS A 58 13.72 -14.52 -7.66
CA CYS A 58 13.19 -13.19 -7.90
C CYS A 58 12.29 -12.80 -6.72
N ILE A 59 12.76 -11.89 -5.89
CA ILE A 59 12.12 -11.50 -4.64
C ILE A 59 11.44 -10.16 -4.86
N THR A 60 10.17 -10.05 -4.52
CA THR A 60 9.37 -8.83 -4.65
C THR A 60 8.66 -8.46 -3.35
N TYR A 61 8.07 -7.27 -3.31
CA TYR A 61 7.44 -6.77 -2.09
C TYR A 61 6.02 -7.31 -1.88
N THR A 62 5.24 -7.55 -2.95
CA THR A 62 3.83 -7.95 -2.89
C THR A 62 3.55 -9.23 -3.67
N ASN A 63 2.49 -9.96 -3.27
CA ASN A 63 2.01 -11.12 -4.02
C ASN A 63 1.54 -10.73 -5.43
N VAL A 64 0.88 -9.57 -5.58
CA VAL A 64 0.41 -9.09 -6.89
C VAL A 64 1.59 -8.91 -7.86
N ALA A 65 2.69 -8.32 -7.40
CA ALA A 65 3.90 -8.19 -8.23
C ALA A 65 4.52 -9.56 -8.55
N ALA A 66 4.51 -10.49 -7.59
CA ALA A 66 5.00 -11.85 -7.82
C ALA A 66 4.16 -12.58 -8.89
N ASP A 67 2.85 -12.51 -8.81
CA ASP A 67 1.92 -13.13 -9.76
C ASP A 67 2.07 -12.50 -11.16
N GLU A 68 2.24 -11.18 -11.23
CA GLU A 68 2.49 -10.48 -12.50
C GLU A 68 3.80 -10.94 -13.16
N ILE A 69 4.89 -11.02 -12.40
CA ILE A 69 6.19 -11.47 -12.90
C ILE A 69 6.07 -12.91 -13.39
N MET A 70 5.49 -13.82 -12.58
CA MET A 70 5.31 -15.22 -12.95
C MET A 70 4.51 -15.38 -14.24
N SER A 71 3.38 -14.69 -14.35
CA SER A 71 2.55 -14.71 -15.58
C SER A 71 3.35 -14.28 -16.82
N ARG A 72 4.17 -13.22 -16.70
CA ARG A 72 4.96 -12.69 -17.83
C ARG A 72 6.14 -13.57 -18.25
N ILE A 73 6.58 -14.49 -17.39
CA ILE A 73 7.61 -15.51 -17.72
C ILE A 73 7.00 -16.88 -17.96
N ASN A 74 5.67 -16.95 -18.18
CA ASN A 74 4.92 -18.18 -18.45
C ASN A 74 5.05 -19.25 -17.35
N ASP A 75 5.05 -18.86 -16.09
CA ASP A 75 5.14 -19.72 -14.91
C ASP A 75 6.33 -20.70 -14.96
N ASP A 76 7.48 -20.26 -15.47
CA ASP A 76 8.66 -21.10 -15.66
C ASP A 76 9.19 -21.62 -14.30
N PRO A 77 9.22 -22.95 -14.05
CA PRO A 77 9.60 -23.54 -12.77
C PRO A 77 11.06 -23.34 -12.38
N ARG A 78 11.90 -22.87 -13.30
CA ARG A 78 13.31 -22.55 -13.06
C ARG A 78 13.49 -21.18 -12.40
N VAL A 79 12.42 -20.37 -12.32
CA VAL A 79 12.40 -19.11 -11.57
C VAL A 79 11.54 -19.29 -10.34
N HIS A 80 12.08 -18.94 -9.19
CA HIS A 80 11.35 -18.87 -7.92
C HIS A 80 11.00 -17.43 -7.65
N VAL A 81 9.79 -17.02 -8.05
CA VAL A 81 9.25 -15.68 -7.73
C VAL A 81 8.44 -15.77 -6.45
N SER A 82 8.72 -14.92 -5.48
CA SER A 82 8.00 -14.90 -4.22
C SER A 82 8.19 -13.57 -3.47
N THR A 83 7.35 -13.33 -2.46
CA THR A 83 7.60 -12.22 -1.54
C THR A 83 8.80 -12.50 -0.63
N ILE A 84 9.36 -11.43 -0.04
CA ILE A 84 10.47 -11.51 0.93
C ILE A 84 10.20 -12.55 2.02
N HIS A 85 9.03 -12.48 2.67
CA HIS A 85 8.67 -13.39 3.76
C HIS A 85 8.53 -14.83 3.29
N SER A 86 7.90 -15.04 2.14
CA SER A 86 7.74 -16.37 1.54
C SER A 86 9.09 -16.98 1.14
N PHE A 87 9.99 -16.16 0.57
CA PHE A 87 11.33 -16.59 0.24
C PHE A 87 12.11 -17.04 1.48
N LEU A 88 12.20 -16.19 2.48
CA LEU A 88 12.91 -16.51 3.72
C LEU A 88 12.31 -17.74 4.40
N TRP A 89 10.97 -17.79 4.51
CA TRP A 89 10.28 -18.92 5.12
C TRP A 89 10.52 -20.24 4.37
N SER A 90 10.56 -20.23 3.04
CA SER A 90 10.85 -21.41 2.23
C SER A 90 12.22 -22.03 2.55
N ILE A 91 13.15 -21.22 3.04
CA ILE A 91 14.50 -21.65 3.43
C ILE A 91 14.53 -22.11 4.88
N ILE A 92 14.14 -21.25 5.83
CA ILE A 92 14.29 -21.52 7.27
C ILE A 92 13.24 -22.50 7.81
N GLY A 93 12.03 -22.52 7.25
CA GLY A 93 10.90 -23.31 7.74
C GLY A 93 11.14 -24.82 7.75
N ASN A 94 12.08 -25.32 6.95
CA ASN A 94 12.44 -26.74 6.89
C ASN A 94 13.39 -27.16 8.05
N TYR A 95 14.01 -26.22 8.74
CA TYR A 95 14.99 -26.47 9.80
C TYR A 95 14.37 -26.28 11.18
N GLN A 96 13.35 -27.09 11.49
CA GLN A 96 12.49 -26.93 12.66
C GLN A 96 13.23 -26.96 14.01
N LYS A 97 14.32 -27.73 14.12
CA LYS A 97 15.13 -27.77 15.33
C LYS A 97 15.85 -26.44 15.55
N GLU A 98 16.61 -26.01 14.54
CA GLU A 98 17.38 -24.76 14.56
C GLU A 98 16.46 -23.54 14.69
N LEU A 99 15.28 -23.61 14.07
CA LEU A 99 14.26 -22.56 14.14
C LEU A 99 13.71 -22.41 15.56
N ARG A 100 13.45 -23.52 16.29
CA ARG A 100 13.04 -23.47 17.69
C ARG A 100 14.14 -22.91 18.60
N GLU A 101 15.39 -23.35 18.39
CA GLU A 101 16.55 -22.84 19.14
C GLU A 101 16.68 -21.32 18.93
N SER A 102 16.61 -20.86 17.70
CA SER A 102 16.67 -19.43 17.34
C SER A 102 15.48 -18.63 17.88
N LEU A 103 14.27 -19.20 17.91
CA LEU A 103 13.09 -18.54 18.49
C LEU A 103 13.24 -18.35 20.01
N ILE A 104 13.79 -19.35 20.71
CA ILE A 104 14.05 -19.26 22.15
C ILE A 104 15.13 -18.21 22.44
N GLU A 105 16.20 -18.18 21.65
CA GLU A 105 17.26 -17.17 21.73
C GLU A 105 16.71 -15.77 21.49
N MET A 106 15.97 -15.55 20.39
CA MET A 106 15.33 -14.27 20.06
C MET A 106 14.41 -13.79 21.18
N ASN A 107 13.57 -14.67 21.72
CA ASN A 107 12.69 -14.34 22.86
C ASN A 107 13.51 -13.94 24.10
N GLY A 108 14.67 -14.54 24.31
CA GLY A 108 15.58 -14.23 25.42
C GLY A 108 16.17 -12.81 25.37
N THR A 109 16.31 -12.22 24.17
CA THR A 109 16.83 -10.85 23.99
C THR A 109 15.79 -9.76 24.27
N TRP A 110 14.52 -10.11 24.41
CA TRP A 110 13.45 -9.14 24.60
C TRP A 110 13.37 -8.65 26.06
N GLU A 111 12.88 -7.41 26.21
CA GLU A 111 12.59 -6.82 27.51
C GLU A 111 11.62 -7.70 28.33
N THR A 112 11.77 -7.72 29.64
CA THR A 112 11.00 -8.59 30.55
C THR A 112 9.47 -8.51 30.34
N GLY A 113 8.93 -7.36 29.98
CA GLY A 113 7.48 -7.18 29.73
C GLY A 113 6.96 -7.72 28.40
N LYS A 114 7.86 -8.00 27.44
CA LYS A 114 7.52 -8.51 26.10
C LYS A 114 7.90 -9.99 25.93
N ARG A 115 8.79 -10.48 26.80
CA ARG A 115 9.32 -11.84 26.74
C ARG A 115 8.29 -12.86 27.21
N VAL A 116 8.19 -13.98 26.51
CA VAL A 116 7.41 -15.14 26.96
C VAL A 116 8.26 -15.93 27.97
N GLU A 117 7.80 -15.98 29.20
CA GLU A 117 8.46 -16.74 30.27
C GLU A 117 8.39 -18.25 29.97
N ASN A 118 9.47 -18.97 30.27
CA ASN A 118 9.60 -20.43 30.12
C ASN A 118 9.27 -20.94 28.69
N LEU A 119 9.53 -20.13 27.66
CA LEU A 119 9.19 -20.48 26.29
C LEU A 119 9.74 -21.84 25.85
N ALA A 120 10.95 -22.19 26.24
CA ALA A 120 11.57 -23.48 25.91
C ALA A 120 10.73 -24.67 26.39
N ALA A 121 10.19 -24.60 27.62
CA ALA A 121 9.36 -25.65 28.18
C ALA A 121 7.97 -25.70 27.54
N GLU A 122 7.37 -24.52 27.26
CA GLU A 122 6.03 -24.45 26.68
C GLU A 122 6.02 -24.83 25.20
N LEU A 123 7.06 -24.45 24.44
CA LEU A 123 7.22 -24.77 23.03
C LEU A 123 7.53 -26.27 22.83
N GLY A 124 8.40 -26.84 23.66
CA GLY A 124 8.77 -28.26 23.58
C GLY A 124 9.25 -28.66 22.19
N TYR A 125 8.62 -29.67 21.61
CA TYR A 125 8.90 -30.16 20.25
C TYR A 125 7.90 -29.68 19.20
N LYS A 126 7.05 -28.69 19.51
CA LYS A 126 6.08 -28.17 18.57
C LYS A 126 6.75 -27.58 17.33
N ASP A 127 6.16 -27.82 16.18
CA ASP A 127 6.64 -27.20 14.97
C ASP A 127 6.27 -25.72 14.92
N ILE A 128 7.23 -24.92 14.45
CA ILE A 128 7.03 -23.52 14.17
C ILE A 128 6.30 -23.38 12.85
N SER A 129 5.27 -22.52 12.82
CA SER A 129 4.53 -22.20 11.60
C SER A 129 4.35 -20.70 11.46
N TYR A 130 4.48 -20.24 10.22
CA TYR A 130 4.28 -18.85 9.84
C TYR A 130 2.81 -18.59 9.57
N VAL A 131 2.24 -17.62 10.27
CA VAL A 131 0.82 -17.21 10.23
C VAL A 131 0.70 -15.70 10.38
N ASP A 132 -0.52 -15.15 10.25
CA ASP A 132 -0.76 -13.70 10.34
C ASP A 132 -0.69 -13.12 11.77
N TYR A 133 -0.48 -13.95 12.78
CA TYR A 133 -0.43 -13.53 14.17
C TYR A 133 0.69 -14.24 14.95
N ARG A 134 1.07 -13.66 16.07
CA ARG A 134 2.12 -14.18 16.95
C ARG A 134 1.53 -14.91 18.15
N ASP A 135 1.94 -16.17 18.36
CA ASP A 135 1.73 -16.95 19.58
C ASP A 135 2.88 -17.95 19.75
N PHE A 136 3.99 -17.51 20.33
CA PHE A 136 5.18 -18.33 20.48
C PHE A 136 4.96 -19.61 21.28
N ARG A 137 4.04 -19.60 22.29
CA ARG A 137 3.70 -20.78 23.08
C ARG A 137 3.10 -21.90 22.22
N LYS A 138 2.45 -21.52 21.14
CA LYS A 138 1.89 -22.46 20.15
C LYS A 138 2.77 -22.67 18.91
N GLY A 139 3.97 -22.12 18.88
CA GLY A 139 4.83 -22.17 17.72
C GLY A 139 4.34 -21.32 16.53
N LYS A 140 3.56 -20.27 16.79
CA LYS A 140 3.06 -19.37 15.74
C LYS A 140 3.90 -18.10 15.68
N ILE A 141 4.43 -17.78 14.50
CA ILE A 141 5.25 -16.59 14.24
C ILE A 141 4.60 -15.72 13.16
N GLY A 142 4.73 -14.41 13.32
CA GLY A 142 4.22 -13.42 12.39
C GLY A 142 5.26 -12.96 11.37
N HIS A 143 4.91 -11.96 10.57
CA HIS A 143 5.76 -11.40 9.50
C HIS A 143 7.12 -10.92 10.03
N ASP A 144 7.13 -10.05 11.03
CA ASP A 144 8.37 -9.49 11.57
C ASP A 144 9.29 -10.58 12.15
N ASP A 145 8.70 -11.63 12.74
CA ASP A 145 9.45 -12.72 13.34
C ASP A 145 10.19 -13.55 12.26
N VAL A 146 9.62 -13.70 11.06
CA VAL A 146 10.28 -14.42 9.95
C VAL A 146 11.58 -13.71 9.57
N ILE A 147 11.59 -12.38 9.50
CA ILE A 147 12.79 -11.60 9.17
C ILE A 147 13.83 -11.72 10.29
N GLU A 148 13.41 -11.53 11.55
CA GLU A 148 14.31 -11.59 12.70
C GLU A 148 14.95 -12.99 12.83
N LEU A 149 14.14 -14.03 12.76
CA LEU A 149 14.62 -15.42 12.82
C LEU A 149 15.52 -15.77 11.64
N SER A 150 15.19 -15.32 10.43
CA SER A 150 16.06 -15.53 9.28
C SER A 150 17.41 -14.87 9.48
N TYR A 151 17.43 -13.61 9.94
CA TYR A 151 18.68 -12.90 10.21
C TYR A 151 19.55 -13.63 11.24
N LEU A 152 18.96 -14.06 12.35
CA LEU A 152 19.64 -14.83 13.37
C LEU A 152 20.17 -16.17 12.81
N MET A 153 19.32 -16.94 12.11
CA MET A 153 19.67 -18.25 11.59
C MET A 153 20.76 -18.20 10.51
N PHE A 154 20.71 -17.23 9.58
CA PHE A 154 21.74 -17.07 8.55
C PHE A 154 23.11 -16.71 9.14
N ASN A 155 23.13 -15.95 10.24
CA ASN A 155 24.35 -15.60 10.96
C ASN A 155 24.88 -16.78 11.81
N THR A 156 24.01 -17.57 12.41
CA THR A 156 24.36 -18.69 13.29
C THR A 156 24.71 -19.95 12.50
N TYR A 157 24.02 -20.23 11.38
CA TYR A 157 24.16 -21.48 10.62
C TYR A 157 24.67 -21.23 9.17
N PRO A 158 26.00 -21.18 8.94
CA PRO A 158 26.58 -20.91 7.62
C PRO A 158 26.13 -21.85 6.50
N LYS A 159 25.60 -23.03 6.84
CA LYS A 159 25.07 -23.99 5.88
C LYS A 159 23.85 -23.46 5.13
N LEU A 160 23.06 -22.56 5.73
CA LEU A 160 21.89 -21.95 5.08
C LEU A 160 22.32 -21.06 3.92
N SER A 161 23.30 -20.19 4.14
CA SER A 161 23.82 -19.32 3.07
C SER A 161 24.46 -20.12 1.93
N ARG A 162 25.15 -21.23 2.27
CA ARG A 162 25.69 -22.14 1.25
C ARG A 162 24.58 -22.80 0.43
N PHE A 163 23.54 -23.30 1.09
CA PHE A 163 22.39 -23.90 0.41
C PHE A 163 21.74 -22.91 -0.56
N VAL A 164 21.53 -21.66 -0.13
CA VAL A 164 20.95 -20.61 -1.00
C VAL A 164 21.86 -20.32 -2.17
N ALA A 165 23.18 -20.15 -1.95
CA ALA A 165 24.16 -19.88 -3.00
C ALA A 165 24.28 -21.04 -4.02
N ASP A 166 24.12 -22.28 -3.57
CA ASP A 166 24.17 -23.46 -4.44
C ASP A 166 22.88 -23.61 -5.26
N LEU A 167 21.72 -23.28 -4.69
CA LEU A 167 20.41 -23.39 -5.34
C LEU A 167 20.10 -22.19 -6.25
N TYR A 168 20.49 -20.96 -5.83
CA TYR A 168 20.18 -19.71 -6.51
C TYR A 168 21.48 -18.99 -6.93
N PRO A 169 22.08 -19.31 -8.08
CA PRO A 169 23.26 -18.61 -8.59
C PRO A 169 22.96 -17.17 -9.02
N VAL A 170 21.67 -16.82 -9.21
CA VAL A 170 21.21 -15.46 -9.49
C VAL A 170 20.04 -15.13 -8.57
N ILE A 171 20.13 -13.99 -7.89
CA ILE A 171 19.11 -13.48 -6.99
C ILE A 171 18.79 -12.05 -7.38
N PHE A 172 17.53 -11.78 -7.70
CA PHE A 172 17.02 -10.44 -7.94
C PHE A 172 16.09 -9.99 -6.83
N ILE A 173 16.17 -8.73 -6.44
CA ILE A 173 15.25 -8.08 -5.51
C ILE A 173 14.62 -6.90 -6.24
N ASP A 174 13.30 -6.96 -6.45
CA ASP A 174 12.51 -5.84 -6.97
C ASP A 174 12.08 -4.93 -5.83
N GLU A 175 12.01 -3.62 -6.10
CA GLU A 175 11.69 -2.57 -5.12
C GLU A 175 12.59 -2.67 -3.85
N TYR A 176 13.91 -2.84 -4.07
CA TYR A 176 14.87 -3.07 -2.97
C TYR A 176 14.80 -2.00 -1.87
N GLN A 177 14.46 -0.76 -2.22
CA GLN A 177 14.40 0.34 -1.27
C GLN A 177 13.34 0.16 -0.17
N ASP A 178 12.33 -0.70 -0.40
CA ASP A 178 11.31 -1.04 0.59
C ASP A 178 11.66 -2.32 1.37
N THR A 179 12.72 -3.02 0.96
CA THR A 179 13.17 -4.24 1.61
C THR A 179 13.84 -3.92 2.95
N ASN A 180 13.51 -4.69 3.98
CA ASN A 180 14.11 -4.52 5.31
C ASN A 180 15.63 -4.66 5.27
N GLU A 181 16.35 -3.80 6.01
CA GLU A 181 17.81 -3.77 6.05
C GLU A 181 18.41 -5.14 6.38
N LYS A 182 17.84 -5.89 7.34
CA LYS A 182 18.31 -7.23 7.70
C LYS A 182 18.24 -8.23 6.54
N VAL A 183 17.24 -8.08 5.68
CA VAL A 183 17.12 -8.92 4.46
C VAL A 183 18.21 -8.56 3.45
N ILE A 184 18.44 -7.27 3.25
CA ILE A 184 19.55 -6.82 2.39
C ILE A 184 20.88 -7.32 2.92
N ASP A 185 21.12 -7.30 4.24
CA ASP A 185 22.33 -7.84 4.87
C ASP A 185 22.46 -9.36 4.70
N ILE A 186 21.37 -10.12 4.82
CA ILE A 186 21.39 -11.56 4.51
C ILE A 186 21.82 -11.78 3.07
N ILE A 187 21.21 -11.07 2.13
CA ILE A 187 21.42 -11.29 0.70
C ILE A 187 22.80 -10.81 0.25
N LEU A 188 23.17 -9.55 0.58
CA LEU A 188 24.44 -8.97 0.13
C LEU A 188 25.63 -9.46 0.95
N ASN A 189 25.59 -9.37 2.28
CA ASN A 189 26.75 -9.64 3.13
C ASN A 189 26.88 -11.14 3.41
N THR A 190 25.78 -11.79 3.85
CA THR A 190 25.86 -13.20 4.29
C THR A 190 25.88 -14.18 3.12
N ILE A 191 25.26 -13.86 1.99
CA ILE A 191 25.28 -14.69 0.77
C ILE A 191 26.26 -14.11 -0.23
N GLY A 192 26.10 -12.87 -0.68
CA GLY A 192 26.87 -12.25 -1.75
C GLY A 192 28.37 -12.20 -1.47
N ASP A 193 28.78 -11.63 -0.35
CA ASP A 193 30.21 -11.48 -0.01
C ASP A 193 30.86 -12.82 0.31
N ARG A 194 30.15 -13.68 1.05
CA ARG A 194 30.67 -15.00 1.42
C ARG A 194 30.86 -15.92 0.21
N TYR A 195 30.02 -15.80 -0.82
CA TYR A 195 30.07 -16.61 -2.04
C TYR A 195 30.37 -15.77 -3.29
N LYS A 196 31.18 -14.72 -3.11
CA LYS A 196 31.64 -13.84 -4.19
C LYS A 196 32.18 -14.62 -5.37
N GLY A 197 31.78 -14.26 -6.58
CA GLY A 197 32.15 -14.98 -7.82
C GLY A 197 31.38 -16.28 -8.08
N ARG A 198 30.37 -16.62 -7.23
CA ARG A 198 29.49 -17.78 -7.43
C ARG A 198 28.01 -17.39 -7.54
N VAL A 199 27.64 -16.29 -6.94
CA VAL A 199 26.30 -15.74 -6.96
C VAL A 199 26.36 -14.33 -7.54
N SER A 200 25.40 -13.98 -8.38
CA SER A 200 25.16 -12.61 -8.84
C SER A 200 23.87 -12.09 -8.22
N ILE A 201 23.93 -10.93 -7.57
CA ILE A 201 22.80 -10.30 -6.94
C ILE A 201 22.48 -9.00 -7.66
N GLY A 202 21.23 -8.85 -8.11
CA GLY A 202 20.73 -7.63 -8.74
C GLY A 202 19.65 -6.98 -7.91
N LEU A 203 19.85 -5.73 -7.51
CA LEU A 203 18.88 -4.90 -6.82
C LEU A 203 18.21 -3.98 -7.84
N PHE A 204 16.89 -4.09 -8.00
CA PHE A 204 16.09 -3.26 -8.89
C PHE A 204 15.25 -2.30 -8.04
N GLY A 205 15.38 -1.00 -8.24
CA GLY A 205 14.61 -0.06 -7.41
C GLY A 205 14.85 1.42 -7.73
N ASP A 206 14.23 2.23 -6.88
CA ASP A 206 14.33 3.68 -6.88
C ASP A 206 14.29 4.17 -5.43
N TRP A 207 15.43 4.58 -4.89
CA TRP A 207 15.51 5.01 -3.50
C TRP A 207 14.57 6.17 -3.16
N MET A 208 14.28 7.04 -4.13
CA MET A 208 13.31 8.13 -3.93
C MET A 208 11.87 7.64 -3.82
N GLN A 209 11.59 6.38 -4.16
CA GLN A 209 10.30 5.75 -3.93
C GLN A 209 10.21 4.98 -2.60
N SER A 210 11.21 5.11 -1.73
CA SER A 210 11.18 4.55 -0.36
C SER A 210 10.23 5.37 0.52
N ILE A 211 9.04 4.86 0.76
CA ILE A 211 8.01 5.51 1.59
C ILE A 211 7.66 4.72 2.86
N TYR A 212 8.23 3.53 3.04
CA TYR A 212 8.04 2.69 4.23
C TYR A 212 9.24 2.82 5.18
N GLU A 213 8.96 2.98 6.46
CA GLU A 213 9.99 3.20 7.49
C GLU A 213 10.93 2.00 7.70
N SER A 214 10.45 0.79 7.43
CA SER A 214 11.22 -0.45 7.58
C SER A 214 12.15 -0.75 6.41
N GLY A 215 12.05 0.00 5.31
CA GLY A 215 12.86 -0.21 4.11
C GLY A 215 14.29 0.32 4.28
N VAL A 216 15.24 -0.33 3.58
CA VAL A 216 16.65 0.08 3.57
C VAL A 216 16.86 1.48 2.96
N GLY A 217 15.91 1.95 2.14
CA GLY A 217 16.01 3.23 1.45
C GLY A 217 17.14 3.23 0.40
N LYS A 218 18.06 4.18 0.51
CA LYS A 218 19.19 4.31 -0.41
C LYS A 218 20.29 3.32 -0.02
N VAL A 219 20.65 2.44 -0.94
CA VAL A 219 21.85 1.60 -0.84
C VAL A 219 22.98 2.31 -1.57
N ASP A 220 24.09 2.56 -0.89
CA ASP A 220 25.28 3.11 -1.53
C ASP A 220 26.03 1.99 -2.29
N PRO A 221 26.18 2.11 -3.62
CA PRO A 221 26.82 1.06 -4.41
C PRO A 221 28.30 0.85 -4.05
N GLU A 222 29.04 1.92 -3.74
CA GLU A 222 30.47 1.85 -3.42
C GLU A 222 30.69 1.14 -2.09
N ASP A 223 29.92 1.51 -1.05
CA ASP A 223 30.00 0.90 0.28
C ASP A 223 29.64 -0.58 0.28
N ARG A 224 28.80 -1.01 -0.64
CA ARG A 224 28.29 -2.40 -0.75
C ARG A 224 28.96 -3.19 -1.88
N GLY A 225 29.94 -2.62 -2.58
CA GLY A 225 30.66 -3.30 -3.67
C GLY A 225 29.77 -3.69 -4.85
N LEU A 226 28.78 -2.86 -5.16
CA LEU A 226 27.82 -3.07 -6.25
C LEU A 226 28.23 -2.28 -7.50
N GLU A 227 28.04 -2.87 -8.67
CA GLU A 227 28.12 -2.13 -9.93
C GLU A 227 26.85 -1.27 -10.09
N ARG A 228 27.00 0.04 -10.24
CA ARG A 228 25.86 0.95 -10.45
C ARG A 228 25.49 0.96 -11.92
N ILE A 229 24.26 0.54 -12.26
CA ILE A 229 23.68 0.64 -13.58
C ILE A 229 22.56 1.66 -13.52
N VAL A 230 22.61 2.70 -14.35
CA VAL A 230 21.63 3.78 -14.37
C VAL A 230 20.69 3.58 -15.56
N LYS A 231 19.38 3.78 -15.32
CA LYS A 231 18.35 3.78 -16.35
C LYS A 231 17.64 5.14 -16.35
N GLU A 232 17.90 5.92 -17.38
CA GLU A 232 17.50 7.33 -17.46
C GLU A 232 16.13 7.52 -18.15
N GLU A 233 15.68 6.58 -18.95
CA GLU A 233 14.45 6.70 -19.72
C GLU A 233 13.21 6.79 -18.82
N ASN A 234 12.23 7.61 -19.21
CA ASN A 234 10.90 7.65 -18.61
C ASN A 234 9.82 7.44 -19.68
N TYR A 235 9.18 6.28 -19.63
CA TYR A 235 8.14 5.85 -20.56
C TYR A 235 6.72 6.15 -20.07
N ARG A 236 6.57 6.63 -18.83
CA ARG A 236 5.28 6.85 -18.19
C ARG A 236 4.74 8.25 -18.43
N SER A 237 5.56 9.23 -18.12
CA SER A 237 5.09 10.59 -17.89
C SER A 237 5.37 11.49 -19.08
N SER A 238 4.49 12.47 -19.28
CA SER A 238 4.65 13.54 -20.27
C SER A 238 5.91 14.38 -20.04
N ASN A 239 6.35 15.09 -21.06
CA ASN A 239 7.57 15.89 -21.02
C ASN A 239 7.57 16.89 -19.85
N ARG A 240 6.45 17.58 -19.61
CA ARG A 240 6.32 18.55 -18.52
C ARG A 240 6.40 17.91 -17.14
N VAL A 241 5.77 16.75 -16.96
CA VAL A 241 5.86 16.01 -15.69
C VAL A 241 7.28 15.55 -15.44
N VAL A 242 7.98 14.99 -16.44
CA VAL A 242 9.40 14.59 -16.31
C VAL A 242 10.29 15.76 -15.95
N GLN A 243 10.07 16.95 -16.53
CA GLN A 243 10.82 18.16 -16.16
C GLN A 243 10.67 18.49 -14.68
N VAL A 244 9.44 18.42 -14.13
CA VAL A 244 9.19 18.62 -12.69
C VAL A 244 9.89 17.56 -11.84
N LEU A 245 9.81 16.29 -12.24
CA LEU A 245 10.49 15.19 -11.53
C LEU A 245 12.01 15.38 -11.53
N ASN A 246 12.59 15.82 -12.65
CA ASN A 246 14.01 16.10 -12.77
C ASN A 246 14.46 17.28 -11.89
N LYS A 247 13.64 18.33 -11.74
CA LYS A 247 13.91 19.42 -10.81
C LYS A 247 14.02 18.92 -9.36
N ILE A 248 13.18 18.00 -8.97
CA ILE A 248 13.20 17.42 -7.62
C ILE A 248 14.37 16.43 -7.49
N ARG A 249 14.49 15.47 -8.42
CA ARG A 249 15.49 14.42 -8.34
C ARG A 249 16.91 14.94 -8.62
N GLY A 250 17.10 15.69 -9.69
CA GLY A 250 18.40 16.21 -10.10
C GLY A 250 18.81 17.43 -9.31
N ASP A 251 18.02 18.51 -9.31
CA ASP A 251 18.43 19.80 -8.74
C ASP A 251 18.40 19.78 -7.20
N ILE A 252 17.36 19.17 -6.58
CA ILE A 252 17.25 19.14 -5.11
C ILE A 252 18.10 18.01 -4.50
N CYS A 253 18.11 16.82 -5.12
CA CYS A 253 18.78 15.64 -4.56
C CYS A 253 20.17 15.39 -5.12
N GLY A 254 20.57 16.06 -6.22
CA GLY A 254 21.84 15.82 -6.90
C GLY A 254 21.99 14.42 -7.49
N ASP A 255 20.88 13.84 -7.95
CA ASP A 255 20.82 12.48 -8.52
C ASP A 255 20.62 12.51 -10.05
N ILE A 256 20.27 11.38 -10.65
CA ILE A 256 20.11 11.22 -12.10
C ILE A 256 18.95 12.04 -12.66
N TYR A 257 19.11 12.52 -13.89
CA TYR A 257 18.04 13.10 -14.69
C TYR A 257 17.40 12.04 -15.58
N GLN A 258 16.07 12.09 -15.72
CA GLN A 258 15.34 11.20 -16.62
C GLN A 258 15.12 11.85 -17.99
N ALA A 259 15.29 11.06 -19.04
CA ALA A 259 14.94 11.43 -20.40
C ALA A 259 13.48 11.02 -20.72
N PRO A 260 12.60 11.95 -21.08
CA PRO A 260 11.23 11.61 -21.45
C PRO A 260 11.21 10.85 -22.79
N HIS A 261 10.41 9.79 -22.84
CA HIS A 261 10.15 9.01 -24.05
C HIS A 261 8.70 9.16 -24.54
N SER A 262 7.97 10.14 -24.04
CA SER A 262 6.62 10.47 -24.47
C SER A 262 6.65 11.53 -25.56
N ASP A 263 5.83 11.36 -26.61
CA ASP A 263 5.58 12.39 -27.61
C ASP A 263 4.58 13.46 -27.13
N PHE A 264 4.06 13.32 -25.92
CA PHE A 264 3.05 14.19 -25.33
C PHE A 264 3.66 15.19 -24.36
N ASP A 265 3.46 16.48 -24.59
CA ASP A 265 4.01 17.52 -23.72
C ASP A 265 3.37 17.54 -22.34
N GLY A 266 2.04 17.42 -22.27
CA GLY A 266 1.28 17.48 -21.04
C GLY A 266 1.29 18.84 -20.35
N GLN A 267 0.80 18.86 -19.11
CA GLN A 267 0.82 20.04 -18.25
C GLN A 267 1.34 19.67 -16.86
N ALA A 268 2.10 20.59 -16.25
CA ALA A 268 2.48 20.51 -14.85
C ALA A 268 2.37 21.91 -14.23
N LYS A 269 1.43 22.09 -13.33
CA LYS A 269 1.06 23.39 -12.77
C LYS A 269 1.01 23.33 -11.24
N PHE A 270 1.40 24.44 -10.60
CA PHE A 270 1.30 24.63 -9.15
C PHE A 270 0.21 25.67 -8.85
N TYR A 271 -0.72 25.30 -7.98
CA TYR A 271 -1.82 26.14 -7.54
C TYR A 271 -1.72 26.41 -6.06
N TYR A 272 -1.98 27.65 -5.67
CA TYR A 272 -1.94 28.00 -4.26
C TYR A 272 -3.07 28.97 -3.89
N ARG A 273 -3.36 29.04 -2.60
CA ARG A 273 -4.26 30.01 -2.01
C ARG A 273 -3.57 30.68 -0.83
N LYS A 274 -3.52 32.01 -0.81
CA LYS A 274 -2.87 32.78 0.26
C LYS A 274 -3.61 32.74 1.59
N GLN A 275 -4.93 32.63 1.56
CA GLN A 275 -5.76 32.58 2.76
C GLN A 275 -6.88 31.55 2.60
N GLY A 276 -7.03 30.66 3.58
CA GLY A 276 -8.04 29.63 3.58
C GLY A 276 -7.46 28.21 3.69
N ASN A 277 -8.31 27.21 3.64
CA ASN A 277 -7.91 25.83 3.82
C ASN A 277 -7.80 25.09 2.47
N SER A 278 -7.18 23.92 2.51
CA SER A 278 -7.01 23.04 1.34
C SER A 278 -8.35 22.57 0.73
N GLU A 279 -9.44 22.53 1.53
CA GLU A 279 -10.75 22.08 1.08
C GLU A 279 -11.39 23.07 0.09
N SER A 280 -11.45 24.35 0.47
CA SER A 280 -12.01 25.39 -0.42
C SER A 280 -11.15 25.58 -1.67
N ALA A 281 -9.82 25.53 -1.51
CA ALA A 281 -8.89 25.63 -2.61
C ALA A 281 -9.06 24.46 -3.61
N LEU A 282 -9.22 23.22 -3.12
CA LEU A 282 -9.44 22.07 -4.00
C LEU A 282 -10.77 22.15 -4.76
N ARG A 283 -11.82 22.66 -4.11
CA ARG A 283 -13.13 22.83 -4.77
C ARG A 283 -13.03 23.76 -5.96
N ASP A 284 -12.39 24.92 -5.77
CA ASP A 284 -12.23 25.91 -6.83
C ASP A 284 -11.29 25.39 -7.93
N LEU A 285 -10.20 24.73 -7.57
CA LEU A 285 -9.30 24.09 -8.52
C LEU A 285 -10.03 23.04 -9.37
N LYS A 286 -10.83 22.17 -8.77
CA LYS A 286 -11.61 21.17 -9.52
C LYS A 286 -12.53 21.81 -10.52
N THR A 287 -13.30 22.82 -10.10
CA THR A 287 -14.21 23.55 -10.99
C THR A 287 -13.45 24.18 -12.18
N MET A 288 -12.26 24.73 -11.94
CA MET A 288 -11.44 25.31 -12.98
C MET A 288 -10.91 24.24 -13.96
N LEU A 289 -10.42 23.10 -13.44
CA LEU A 289 -9.88 22.03 -14.27
C LEU A 289 -10.96 21.25 -15.01
N GLU A 290 -12.20 21.16 -14.51
CA GLU A 290 -13.35 20.57 -15.20
C GLU A 290 -13.77 21.40 -16.44
N ILE A 291 -13.51 22.70 -16.41
CA ILE A 291 -13.75 23.61 -17.55
C ILE A 291 -12.61 23.49 -18.59
N ASP A 292 -11.42 23.13 -18.17
CA ASP A 292 -10.25 22.93 -19.06
C ASP A 292 -10.38 21.59 -19.81
N ASN A 293 -10.73 21.67 -21.08
CA ASN A 293 -10.93 20.50 -21.95
C ASN A 293 -9.71 19.55 -22.02
N SER A 294 -8.51 20.02 -21.65
CA SER A 294 -7.29 19.19 -21.65
C SER A 294 -7.23 18.20 -20.47
N TRP A 295 -8.01 18.46 -19.39
CA TRP A 295 -8.00 17.61 -18.19
C TRP A 295 -9.03 16.48 -18.25
N GLY A 296 -10.14 16.64 -18.98
CA GLY A 296 -11.20 15.64 -19.05
C GLY A 296 -11.83 15.33 -17.69
N SER A 297 -12.61 14.24 -17.62
CA SER A 297 -13.32 13.84 -16.41
C SER A 297 -12.52 12.91 -15.48
N GLU A 298 -11.41 12.33 -15.94
CA GLU A 298 -10.62 11.38 -15.18
C GLU A 298 -9.47 12.06 -14.44
N MET A 299 -9.75 12.49 -13.22
CA MET A 299 -8.75 13.08 -12.33
C MET A 299 -8.59 12.23 -11.07
N LYS A 300 -7.34 11.86 -10.71
CA LYS A 300 -7.02 11.24 -9.42
C LYS A 300 -6.48 12.30 -8.47
N ILE A 301 -7.01 12.34 -7.25
CA ILE A 301 -6.65 13.32 -6.23
C ILE A 301 -5.91 12.62 -5.12
N LEU A 302 -4.67 13.00 -4.88
CA LEU A 302 -3.77 12.37 -3.91
C LEU A 302 -3.61 13.26 -2.69
N ALA A 303 -3.90 12.71 -1.52
CA ALA A 303 -3.73 13.38 -0.24
C ALA A 303 -2.89 12.54 0.71
N LEU A 304 -2.18 13.15 1.66
CA LEU A 304 -1.26 12.46 2.55
C LEU A 304 -1.98 11.49 3.49
N THR A 305 -3.12 11.87 4.00
CA THR A 305 -3.79 11.13 5.09
C THR A 305 -5.22 10.75 4.74
N ASN A 306 -5.69 9.64 5.34
CA ASN A 306 -7.10 9.25 5.27
C ASN A 306 -8.03 10.33 5.86
N ARG A 307 -7.52 11.24 6.69
CA ARG A 307 -8.31 12.38 7.20
C ARG A 307 -8.70 13.32 6.06
N ILE A 308 -7.75 13.75 5.25
CA ILE A 308 -8.00 14.65 4.12
C ILE A 308 -8.91 13.95 3.10
N VAL A 309 -8.63 12.69 2.82
CA VAL A 309 -9.47 11.87 1.92
C VAL A 309 -10.89 11.76 2.44
N ALA A 310 -11.09 11.42 3.72
CA ALA A 310 -12.41 11.24 4.32
C ALA A 310 -13.23 12.54 4.31
N MET A 311 -12.58 13.67 4.62
CA MET A 311 -13.18 14.99 4.58
C MET A 311 -13.75 15.32 3.18
N HIS A 312 -12.96 15.07 2.14
CA HIS A 312 -13.36 15.34 0.76
C HIS A 312 -14.28 14.28 0.15
N SER A 313 -14.24 13.06 0.66
CA SER A 313 -15.08 11.94 0.19
C SER A 313 -16.38 11.78 1.00
N GLY A 314 -16.58 12.57 2.05
CA GLY A 314 -17.84 12.64 2.80
C GLY A 314 -18.02 11.51 3.82
N TRP A 315 -16.94 11.07 4.51
CA TRP A 315 -17.00 10.08 5.60
C TRP A 315 -16.11 10.42 6.81
N GLU A 316 -15.93 11.73 7.06
CA GLU A 316 -15.03 12.23 8.10
C GLU A 316 -15.52 11.93 9.52
N THR A 317 -16.83 12.00 9.79
CA THR A 317 -17.37 11.67 11.11
C THR A 317 -17.12 10.21 11.45
N LEU A 318 -17.42 9.31 10.50
CA LEU A 318 -17.14 7.87 10.64
C LEU A 318 -15.67 7.62 10.93
N ARG A 319 -14.77 8.21 10.15
CA ARG A 319 -13.33 8.11 10.35
C ARG A 319 -12.89 8.59 11.74
N SER A 320 -13.41 9.74 12.16
CA SER A 320 -13.06 10.36 13.45
C SER A 320 -13.47 9.49 14.63
N ILE A 321 -14.64 8.86 14.56
CA ILE A 321 -15.12 7.91 15.57
C ILE A 321 -14.14 6.72 15.66
N TYR A 322 -13.81 6.09 14.54
CA TYR A 322 -12.86 4.97 14.52
C TYR A 322 -11.47 5.38 15.05
N ASN A 323 -10.94 6.50 14.60
CA ASN A 323 -9.63 6.98 15.05
C ASN A 323 -9.60 7.33 16.54
N GLY A 324 -10.70 7.85 17.08
CA GLY A 324 -10.83 8.18 18.51
C GLY A 324 -10.70 6.96 19.41
N TYR A 325 -11.24 5.81 18.99
CA TYR A 325 -11.24 4.55 19.75
C TYR A 325 -10.07 3.60 19.44
N ALA A 326 -9.29 3.84 18.41
CA ALA A 326 -8.18 2.99 18.02
C ALA A 326 -7.12 2.77 19.13
N LYS A 327 -7.02 3.70 20.09
CA LYS A 327 -6.11 3.61 21.23
C LYS A 327 -6.64 2.67 22.33
N GLU A 328 -7.95 2.57 22.47
CA GLU A 328 -8.63 1.75 23.47
C GLU A 328 -8.86 0.33 22.94
N ASP A 329 -9.22 0.22 21.65
CA ASP A 329 -9.44 -1.06 20.99
C ASP A 329 -8.86 -1.00 19.56
N ALA A 330 -7.78 -1.74 19.33
CA ALA A 330 -7.08 -1.77 18.05
C ALA A 330 -7.94 -2.30 16.88
N ARG A 331 -9.06 -2.98 17.16
CA ARG A 331 -10.01 -3.43 16.12
C ARG A 331 -10.68 -2.26 15.41
N PHE A 332 -10.78 -1.09 16.08
CA PHE A 332 -11.34 0.15 15.52
C PHE A 332 -10.32 1.07 14.83
N LYS A 333 -9.21 0.52 14.37
CA LYS A 333 -8.33 1.29 13.48
C LYS A 333 -9.02 1.55 12.16
N VAL A 334 -8.79 2.74 11.59
CA VAL A 334 -9.31 3.11 10.25
C VAL A 334 -8.86 2.10 9.17
N ASP A 335 -7.65 1.56 9.29
CA ASP A 335 -7.15 0.54 8.37
C ASP A 335 -7.97 -0.76 8.43
N ASN A 336 -8.46 -1.15 9.62
CA ASN A 336 -9.35 -2.29 9.76
C ASN A 336 -10.72 -2.02 9.13
N LEU A 337 -11.26 -0.81 9.27
CA LEU A 337 -12.49 -0.39 8.59
C LEU A 337 -12.34 -0.48 7.06
N LEU A 338 -11.25 0.06 6.52
CA LEU A 338 -10.99 0.04 5.09
C LEU A 338 -10.69 -1.37 4.54
N SER A 339 -10.11 -2.25 5.35
CA SER A 339 -9.84 -3.65 4.98
C SER A 339 -10.94 -4.64 5.36
N SER A 340 -12.12 -4.19 5.83
CA SER A 340 -13.23 -5.03 6.31
C SER A 340 -12.83 -6.00 7.43
N LYS A 341 -11.98 -5.57 8.34
CA LYS A 341 -11.54 -6.35 9.51
C LYS A 341 -12.06 -5.80 10.84
N ASP A 342 -12.81 -4.72 10.79
CA ASP A 342 -13.42 -4.11 11.97
C ASP A 342 -14.68 -4.90 12.44
N PRO A 343 -15.13 -4.70 13.68
CA PRO A 343 -16.27 -5.47 14.25
C PRO A 343 -17.62 -5.29 13.56
N TYR A 344 -17.78 -4.26 12.73
CA TYR A 344 -19.05 -3.93 12.06
C TYR A 344 -19.00 -4.06 10.53
N SER A 345 -17.89 -4.46 9.98
CA SER A 345 -17.73 -4.65 8.51
C SER A 345 -18.77 -5.59 7.94
N ASP A 346 -19.02 -6.74 8.57
CA ASP A 346 -20.04 -7.71 8.11
C ASP A 346 -21.45 -7.08 8.08
N LEU A 347 -21.74 -6.16 9.02
CA LEU A 347 -23.02 -5.46 9.06
C LEU A 347 -23.13 -4.49 7.89
N TYR A 348 -22.10 -3.71 7.66
CA TYR A 348 -22.07 -2.75 6.55
C TYR A 348 -22.15 -3.49 5.20
N GLU A 349 -21.42 -4.59 5.06
CA GLU A 349 -21.46 -5.40 3.84
C GLU A 349 -22.85 -6.02 3.59
N TYR A 350 -23.53 -6.48 4.63
CA TYR A 350 -24.88 -6.99 4.52
C TYR A 350 -25.86 -5.91 4.02
N ILE A 351 -25.85 -4.72 4.62
CA ILE A 351 -26.76 -3.63 4.23
C ILE A 351 -26.45 -3.14 2.82
N GLU A 352 -25.16 -2.90 2.53
CA GLU A 352 -24.75 -2.43 1.21
C GLU A 352 -24.95 -3.46 0.10
N GLY A 353 -24.87 -4.76 0.41
CA GLY A 353 -25.22 -5.82 -0.53
C GLY A 353 -26.69 -5.76 -0.96
N ILE A 354 -27.58 -5.48 -0.02
CA ILE A 354 -29.02 -5.27 -0.33
C ILE A 354 -29.20 -4.02 -1.19
N LEU A 355 -28.57 -2.90 -0.80
CA LEU A 355 -28.70 -1.64 -1.51
C LEU A 355 -28.13 -1.70 -2.92
N LEU A 356 -26.99 -2.34 -3.10
CA LEU A 356 -26.37 -2.51 -4.41
C LEU A 356 -27.26 -3.32 -5.34
N ALA A 357 -27.77 -4.47 -4.88
CA ALA A 357 -28.69 -5.28 -5.65
C ALA A 357 -29.98 -4.52 -6.03
N TYR A 358 -30.44 -3.62 -5.15
CA TYR A 358 -31.59 -2.75 -5.43
C TYR A 358 -31.28 -1.68 -6.47
N GLU A 359 -30.14 -0.99 -6.35
CA GLU A 359 -29.69 0.05 -7.28
C GLU A 359 -29.45 -0.49 -8.69
N GLU A 360 -28.79 -1.66 -8.79
CA GLU A 360 -28.46 -2.32 -10.05
C GLU A 360 -29.66 -3.08 -10.64
N LYS A 361 -30.78 -3.13 -9.91
CA LYS A 361 -31.96 -3.91 -10.28
C LYS A 361 -31.64 -5.39 -10.48
N ASP A 362 -30.67 -5.91 -9.73
CA ASP A 362 -30.29 -7.32 -9.75
C ASP A 362 -31.33 -8.17 -9.01
N ASN A 363 -32.38 -8.55 -9.75
CA ASN A 363 -33.46 -9.36 -9.21
C ASN A 363 -33.00 -10.78 -8.81
N ALA A 364 -31.90 -11.30 -9.39
CA ALA A 364 -31.38 -12.61 -9.04
C ALA A 364 -30.71 -12.57 -7.67
N GLU A 365 -29.91 -11.55 -7.39
CA GLU A 365 -29.28 -11.36 -6.09
C GLU A 365 -30.30 -11.00 -5.01
N LEU A 366 -31.27 -10.12 -5.29
CA LEU A 366 -32.40 -9.86 -4.38
C LEU A 366 -33.17 -11.14 -4.06
N TYR A 367 -33.42 -11.99 -5.06
CA TYR A 367 -34.08 -13.28 -4.80
C TYR A 367 -33.25 -14.16 -3.87
N LYS A 368 -31.94 -14.27 -4.04
CA LYS A 368 -31.08 -15.06 -3.14
C LYS A 368 -31.13 -14.55 -1.70
N ILE A 369 -31.03 -13.24 -1.52
CA ILE A 369 -31.06 -12.61 -0.18
C ILE A 369 -32.40 -12.87 0.49
N PHE A 370 -33.52 -12.71 -0.22
CA PHE A 370 -34.87 -12.73 0.33
C PHE A 370 -35.63 -14.04 0.15
N LYS A 371 -35.05 -15.09 -0.45
CA LYS A 371 -35.75 -16.35 -0.75
C LYS A 371 -36.48 -17.00 0.44
N ASN A 372 -35.87 -16.91 1.63
CA ASN A 372 -36.50 -17.49 2.84
C ASN A 372 -37.71 -16.68 3.32
N GLN A 373 -37.79 -15.40 2.94
CA GLN A 373 -38.92 -14.52 3.25
C GLN A 373 -40.13 -14.80 2.32
N ILE A 374 -39.85 -15.20 1.07
CA ILE A 374 -40.88 -15.59 0.09
C ILE A 374 -41.67 -16.78 0.59
N ASN A 375 -41.01 -17.71 1.29
CA ASN A 375 -41.63 -18.95 1.81
C ASN A 375 -42.40 -18.75 3.10
N LYS A 376 -42.51 -17.53 3.63
CA LYS A 376 -43.37 -17.27 4.80
C LYS A 376 -44.86 -17.40 4.46
N GLU A 377 -45.67 -17.79 5.43
CA GLU A 377 -47.08 -18.11 5.28
C GLU A 377 -47.90 -17.02 4.57
N GLY A 378 -47.58 -15.73 4.81
CA GLY A 378 -48.25 -14.58 4.18
C GLY A 378 -48.00 -14.43 2.67
N TYR A 379 -46.93 -15.04 2.13
CA TYR A 379 -46.47 -14.87 0.74
C TYR A 379 -46.58 -16.14 -0.10
N ILE A 380 -46.87 -17.28 0.51
CA ILE A 380 -47.04 -18.54 -0.22
C ILE A 380 -48.09 -18.34 -1.32
N ASN A 381 -47.72 -18.65 -2.55
CA ASN A 381 -48.55 -18.44 -3.76
C ASN A 381 -48.97 -16.99 -4.06
N LYS A 382 -48.34 -16.00 -3.44
CA LYS A 382 -48.62 -14.56 -3.62
C LYS A 382 -47.36 -13.79 -4.01
N PHE A 383 -46.62 -14.26 -4.99
CA PHE A 383 -45.33 -13.66 -5.40
C PHE A 383 -45.46 -12.17 -5.81
N GLY A 384 -46.58 -11.79 -6.46
CA GLY A 384 -46.83 -10.38 -6.81
C GLY A 384 -46.98 -9.47 -5.60
N LEU A 385 -47.60 -9.95 -4.51
CA LEU A 385 -47.72 -9.21 -3.26
C LEU A 385 -46.35 -9.08 -2.59
N PHE A 386 -45.57 -10.17 -2.51
CA PHE A 386 -44.21 -10.15 -1.99
C PHE A 386 -43.33 -9.14 -2.72
N LYS A 387 -43.35 -9.13 -4.07
CA LYS A 387 -42.56 -8.21 -4.88
C LYS A 387 -42.90 -6.74 -4.61
N ARG A 388 -44.19 -6.42 -4.44
CA ARG A 388 -44.64 -5.08 -4.13
C ARG A 388 -44.14 -4.64 -2.74
N ASP A 389 -44.37 -5.46 -1.73
CA ASP A 389 -44.04 -5.16 -0.34
C ASP A 389 -42.50 -5.09 -0.15
N LEU A 390 -41.74 -5.94 -0.86
CA LEU A 390 -40.28 -5.86 -0.90
C LEU A 390 -39.79 -4.54 -1.55
N SER A 391 -40.37 -4.16 -2.69
CA SER A 391 -40.01 -2.91 -3.38
C SER A 391 -40.25 -1.69 -2.50
N GLU A 392 -41.35 -1.67 -1.75
CA GLU A 392 -41.68 -0.62 -0.81
C GLU A 392 -40.66 -0.58 0.36
N CYS A 393 -40.37 -1.74 0.96
CA CYS A 393 -39.37 -1.83 2.01
C CYS A 393 -37.95 -1.44 1.55
N LEU A 394 -37.56 -1.76 0.33
CA LEU A 394 -36.25 -1.40 -0.23
C LEU A 394 -36.17 0.11 -0.53
N SER A 395 -37.24 0.70 -1.04
CA SER A 395 -37.33 2.15 -1.25
C SER A 395 -37.21 2.93 0.07
N ASP A 396 -37.89 2.48 1.11
CA ASP A 396 -37.79 3.08 2.44
C ASP A 396 -36.39 2.91 3.02
N LEU A 397 -35.79 1.72 2.93
CA LEU A 397 -34.41 1.46 3.37
C LEU A 397 -33.44 2.40 2.67
N TRP A 398 -33.60 2.58 1.36
CA TRP A 398 -32.80 3.54 0.59
C TRP A 398 -32.88 4.94 1.17
N ASN A 399 -34.09 5.43 1.46
CA ASN A 399 -34.31 6.76 2.04
C ASN A 399 -33.63 6.90 3.41
N TYR A 400 -33.73 5.88 4.27
CA TYR A 400 -33.02 5.83 5.54
C TYR A 400 -31.49 5.83 5.35
N CYS A 401 -30.96 5.12 4.37
CA CYS A 401 -29.53 5.10 4.11
C CYS A 401 -28.99 6.41 3.50
N VAL A 402 -29.83 7.20 2.87
CA VAL A 402 -29.44 8.52 2.34
C VAL A 402 -29.45 9.60 3.43
N SER A 403 -30.46 9.62 4.29
CA SER A 403 -30.71 10.72 5.22
C SER A 403 -30.57 10.36 6.70
N GLY A 404 -30.75 9.10 7.05
CA GLY A 404 -30.79 8.60 8.42
C GLY A 404 -29.42 8.26 9.01
N SER A 405 -29.41 8.01 10.31
CA SER A 405 -28.27 7.51 11.06
C SER A 405 -28.12 5.99 10.95
N ILE A 406 -26.96 5.48 11.36
CA ILE A 406 -26.71 4.03 11.43
C ILE A 406 -27.76 3.34 12.32
N GLU A 407 -28.14 3.95 13.46
CA GLU A 407 -29.18 3.41 14.35
C GLU A 407 -30.55 3.36 13.68
N GLU A 408 -30.94 4.39 12.96
CA GLU A 408 -32.23 4.47 12.26
C GLU A 408 -32.33 3.39 11.17
N VAL A 409 -31.26 3.21 10.37
CA VAL A 409 -31.18 2.15 9.35
C VAL A 409 -31.28 0.77 9.99
N CYS A 410 -30.50 0.50 11.03
CA CYS A 410 -30.53 -0.77 11.74
C CYS A 410 -31.89 -1.04 12.40
N SER A 411 -32.51 0.00 13.00
CA SER A 411 -33.82 -0.10 13.63
C SER A 411 -34.92 -0.37 12.61
N TYR A 412 -34.85 0.27 11.45
CA TYR A 412 -35.78 0.01 10.35
C TYR A 412 -35.70 -1.45 9.88
N ILE A 413 -34.52 -1.96 9.61
CA ILE A 413 -34.31 -3.36 9.18
C ILE A 413 -34.82 -4.34 10.25
N LEU A 414 -34.50 -4.11 11.52
CA LEU A 414 -34.93 -4.98 12.62
C LEU A 414 -36.45 -4.95 12.82
N GLY A 415 -37.09 -3.81 12.59
CA GLY A 415 -38.54 -3.61 12.74
C GLY A 415 -39.38 -4.16 11.60
N LYS A 416 -38.77 -4.59 10.51
CA LYS A 416 -39.47 -5.14 9.34
C LYS A 416 -39.21 -6.62 9.19
N ASP A 417 -40.27 -7.44 9.27
CA ASP A 417 -40.18 -8.89 9.07
C ASP A 417 -39.78 -9.31 7.65
N MET A 418 -39.79 -8.36 6.72
CA MET A 418 -39.34 -8.56 5.35
C MET A 418 -37.83 -8.85 5.27
N PHE A 419 -37.03 -8.24 6.11
CA PHE A 419 -35.57 -8.42 6.07
C PHE A 419 -35.14 -9.72 6.76
N PRO A 420 -34.15 -10.45 6.18
CA PRO A 420 -33.52 -11.58 6.87
C PRO A 420 -32.94 -11.14 8.21
N LYS A 421 -33.07 -11.98 9.23
CA LYS A 421 -32.50 -11.69 10.56
C LYS A 421 -30.98 -11.69 10.50
N ASN A 422 -30.38 -10.60 10.92
CA ASN A 422 -28.92 -10.46 11.05
C ASN A 422 -28.54 -10.24 12.53
N PRO A 423 -27.79 -11.16 13.16
CA PRO A 423 -27.44 -11.06 14.57
C PRO A 423 -26.55 -9.84 14.88
N ASN A 424 -25.78 -9.34 13.91
CA ASN A 424 -24.92 -8.18 14.08
C ASN A 424 -25.73 -6.89 14.23
N ILE A 425 -26.88 -6.76 13.55
CA ILE A 425 -27.81 -5.64 13.76
C ILE A 425 -28.33 -5.60 15.21
N SER A 426 -28.81 -6.75 15.69
CA SER A 426 -29.33 -6.86 17.06
C SER A 426 -28.24 -6.61 18.10
N ARG A 427 -26.99 -7.00 17.80
CA ARG A 427 -25.82 -6.71 18.65
C ARG A 427 -25.53 -5.23 18.69
N LEU A 428 -25.41 -4.55 17.52
CA LEU A 428 -25.14 -3.12 17.43
C LEU A 428 -26.19 -2.31 18.19
N LEU A 429 -27.48 -2.56 17.94
CA LEU A 429 -28.55 -1.81 18.59
C LEU A 429 -28.59 -2.03 20.11
N ARG A 430 -28.26 -3.25 20.59
CA ARG A 430 -28.14 -3.53 22.01
C ARG A 430 -26.98 -2.78 22.64
N GLU A 431 -25.82 -2.80 21.99
CA GLU A 431 -24.64 -2.07 22.44
C GLU A 431 -24.85 -0.53 22.41
N ALA A 432 -25.53 -0.02 21.37
CA ALA A 432 -25.87 1.39 21.26
C ALA A 432 -26.86 1.88 22.31
N ARG A 433 -27.77 1.01 22.75
CA ARG A 433 -28.84 1.30 23.73
C ARG A 433 -28.46 0.91 25.16
N SER A 434 -27.34 0.24 25.39
CA SER A 434 -26.88 -0.07 26.74
C SER A 434 -26.51 1.22 27.46
N GLU A 435 -27.50 1.88 28.03
CA GLU A 435 -27.32 2.88 29.08
C GLU A 435 -26.73 2.18 30.30
N ILE A 436 -25.42 2.00 30.34
CA ILE A 436 -24.74 1.72 31.59
C ILE A 436 -24.68 3.05 32.35
N VAL A 437 -25.79 3.38 32.97
CA VAL A 437 -25.85 4.43 33.97
C VAL A 437 -24.86 4.08 35.07
N GLY A 438 -23.71 4.77 35.12
CA GLY A 438 -22.76 4.69 36.21
C GLY A 438 -21.40 4.07 35.93
N ALA A 439 -21.05 3.68 34.70
CA ALA A 439 -19.68 3.29 34.39
C ALA A 439 -18.89 4.48 33.81
N SER A 440 -17.67 4.65 34.26
CA SER A 440 -16.76 5.72 33.80
C SER A 440 -16.77 5.82 32.26
N ARG A 441 -16.69 7.04 31.74
CA ARG A 441 -16.69 7.38 30.30
C ARG A 441 -15.71 6.57 29.40
N SER A 442 -14.82 5.82 29.98
CA SER A 442 -13.84 4.95 29.31
C SER A 442 -14.40 3.59 28.85
N LYS A 443 -15.67 3.25 29.14
CA LYS A 443 -16.31 1.97 28.78
C LYS A 443 -17.38 2.08 27.71
N ASP A 444 -17.78 3.30 27.30
CA ASP A 444 -18.70 3.50 26.19
C ASP A 444 -17.91 3.26 24.89
N GLY A 445 -18.07 2.07 24.32
CA GLY A 445 -17.39 1.70 23.08
C GLY A 445 -17.80 2.62 21.91
N PRO A 446 -17.11 2.55 20.77
CA PRO A 446 -17.36 3.40 19.60
C PRO A 446 -18.82 3.35 19.12
N VAL A 447 -19.55 2.32 19.47
CA VAL A 447 -20.97 2.13 19.11
C VAL A 447 -21.86 3.27 19.60
N TYR A 448 -21.58 3.83 20.77
CA TYR A 448 -22.37 4.96 21.30
C TYR A 448 -22.34 6.16 20.35
N TYR A 449 -21.20 6.41 19.71
CA TYR A 449 -21.06 7.51 18.73
C TYR A 449 -21.43 7.10 17.31
N LEU A 450 -21.22 5.83 16.94
CA LEU A 450 -21.60 5.31 15.64
C LEU A 450 -23.11 5.35 15.40
N LYS A 451 -23.92 5.21 16.46
CA LYS A 451 -25.38 5.23 16.33
C LYS A 451 -25.88 6.51 15.64
N ASP A 452 -25.30 7.67 15.99
CA ASP A 452 -25.70 8.98 15.49
C ASP A 452 -24.98 9.37 14.17
N CYS A 453 -23.97 8.59 13.73
CA CYS A 453 -23.29 8.79 12.47
C CYS A 453 -24.27 8.55 11.30
N LYS A 454 -24.25 9.44 10.30
CA LYS A 454 -25.08 9.25 9.10
C LYS A 454 -24.66 8.02 8.33
N TYR A 455 -25.62 7.20 7.93
CA TYR A 455 -25.34 6.00 7.13
C TYR A 455 -24.75 6.34 5.76
N SER A 456 -25.05 7.50 5.21
CA SER A 456 -24.44 8.01 3.98
C SER A 456 -22.91 8.08 4.05
N GLU A 457 -22.31 8.23 5.25
CA GLU A 457 -20.86 8.18 5.44
C GLU A 457 -20.29 6.76 5.27
N VAL A 458 -21.03 5.74 5.69
CA VAL A 458 -20.68 4.33 5.42
C VAL A 458 -20.64 4.07 3.90
N ARG A 459 -21.64 4.57 3.18
CA ARG A 459 -21.70 4.47 1.71
C ARG A 459 -20.55 5.23 1.04
N ALA A 460 -20.25 6.42 1.50
CA ALA A 460 -19.14 7.24 1.00
C ALA A 460 -17.78 6.53 1.23
N MET A 461 -17.57 5.98 2.42
CA MET A 461 -16.38 5.18 2.75
C MET A 461 -16.25 3.94 1.85
N ARG A 462 -17.35 3.21 1.61
CA ARG A 462 -17.33 2.05 0.70
C ARG A 462 -17.02 2.42 -0.75
N LYS A 463 -17.57 3.52 -1.25
CA LYS A 463 -17.20 4.05 -2.57
C LYS A 463 -15.71 4.36 -2.66
N TYR A 464 -15.14 4.95 -1.61
CA TYR A 464 -13.71 5.19 -1.53
C TYR A 464 -12.91 3.87 -1.52
N LYS A 465 -13.26 2.94 -0.65
CA LYS A 465 -12.62 1.62 -0.54
C LYS A 465 -12.62 0.85 -1.86
N ASN A 466 -13.71 0.90 -2.62
CA ASN A 466 -13.88 0.23 -3.90
C ASN A 466 -13.34 1.05 -5.09
N GLU A 467 -12.51 2.05 -4.84
CA GLU A 467 -11.91 2.93 -5.85
C GLU A 467 -12.91 3.67 -6.76
N MET A 468 -14.16 3.79 -6.33
CA MET A 468 -15.23 4.49 -7.06
C MET A 468 -15.20 6.01 -6.84
N THR A 469 -14.17 6.53 -6.19
CA THR A 469 -13.95 7.97 -5.97
C THR A 469 -12.62 8.41 -6.59
N PRO A 470 -12.49 9.69 -6.97
CA PRO A 470 -11.23 10.21 -7.47
C PRO A 470 -10.13 10.30 -6.41
N PHE A 471 -10.45 10.12 -5.13
CA PHE A 471 -9.52 10.30 -4.02
C PHE A 471 -8.69 9.04 -3.74
N SER A 472 -7.43 9.26 -3.32
CA SER A 472 -6.56 8.20 -2.80
C SER A 472 -5.54 8.78 -1.83
N THR A 473 -5.00 7.94 -0.94
CA THR A 473 -3.83 8.38 -0.18
C THR A 473 -2.57 8.30 -1.05
N GLN A 474 -1.62 9.20 -0.80
CA GLN A 474 -0.33 9.21 -1.51
C GLN A 474 0.41 7.87 -1.34
N HIS A 475 0.35 7.27 -0.16
CA HIS A 475 0.93 5.94 0.10
C HIS A 475 0.20 4.82 -0.67
N GLY A 476 -1.12 4.89 -0.74
CA GLY A 476 -1.95 3.87 -1.40
C GLY A 476 -1.81 3.84 -2.93
N THR A 477 -1.19 4.86 -3.54
CA THR A 477 -1.00 4.93 -4.99
C THR A 477 0.38 4.46 -5.47
N LYS A 478 1.22 3.96 -4.56
CA LYS A 478 2.50 3.38 -4.98
C LYS A 478 2.25 2.19 -5.92
N GLY A 479 2.96 2.17 -7.04
CA GLY A 479 2.78 1.15 -8.09
C GLY A 479 1.68 1.43 -9.12
N THR A 480 0.76 2.36 -8.85
CA THR A 480 -0.29 2.77 -9.81
C THR A 480 0.10 4.01 -10.60
N GLU A 481 -0.65 4.29 -11.67
CA GLU A 481 -0.45 5.47 -12.50
C GLU A 481 -1.79 5.95 -13.08
N TYR A 482 -1.93 7.26 -13.27
CA TYR A 482 -3.19 7.88 -13.69
C TYR A 482 -2.95 8.93 -14.77
N LYS A 483 -3.93 9.12 -15.61
CA LYS A 483 -3.86 10.10 -16.71
C LYS A 483 -3.61 11.51 -16.15
N ASN A 484 -4.49 11.98 -15.29
CA ASN A 484 -4.44 13.31 -14.66
C ASN A 484 -4.40 13.18 -13.14
N VAL A 485 -3.50 13.90 -12.50
CA VAL A 485 -3.27 13.82 -11.06
C VAL A 485 -3.30 15.20 -10.42
N ILE A 486 -4.05 15.32 -9.33
CA ILE A 486 -3.97 16.47 -8.41
C ILE A 486 -3.29 15.98 -7.13
N VAL A 487 -2.21 16.62 -6.72
CA VAL A 487 -1.50 16.33 -5.48
C VAL A 487 -1.73 17.45 -4.48
N ILE A 488 -2.32 17.12 -3.32
CA ILE A 488 -2.57 18.08 -2.25
C ILE A 488 -1.36 18.04 -1.29
N LEU A 489 -0.67 19.17 -1.15
CA LEU A 489 0.42 19.36 -0.21
C LEU A 489 -0.13 19.90 1.11
N ASP A 490 -0.66 19.00 1.92
CA ASP A 490 -1.16 19.26 3.27
C ASP A 490 -0.61 18.16 4.19
N ASN A 491 0.09 18.56 5.24
CA ASN A 491 0.70 17.62 6.19
C ASN A 491 -0.35 16.82 7.01
N GLY A 492 -1.63 17.13 6.89
CA GLY A 492 -2.73 16.43 7.54
C GLY A 492 -2.70 16.42 9.07
N GLY A 493 -1.90 17.34 9.66
CA GLY A 493 -1.63 17.37 11.09
C GLY A 493 -0.65 16.29 11.57
N TRP A 494 0.05 15.59 10.66
CA TRP A 494 1.08 14.62 11.01
C TRP A 494 2.45 15.30 11.20
N PRO A 495 3.05 15.23 12.41
CA PRO A 495 4.32 15.90 12.70
C PRO A 495 5.53 15.24 12.00
N ILE A 496 5.32 14.08 11.39
CA ILE A 496 6.36 13.30 10.71
C ILE A 496 6.52 13.65 9.22
N TYR A 497 5.72 14.60 8.71
CA TYR A 497 5.81 15.14 7.35
C TYR A 497 5.87 16.66 7.35
N ASN A 498 6.64 17.23 6.40
CA ASN A 498 6.74 18.65 6.17
C ASN A 498 7.03 18.93 4.69
N PHE A 499 5.97 19.21 3.90
CA PHE A 499 6.12 19.49 2.46
C PHE A 499 6.81 20.81 2.16
N GLU A 500 6.69 21.80 3.02
CA GLU A 500 7.43 23.06 2.89
C GLU A 500 8.94 22.80 2.95
N SER A 501 9.41 22.05 3.96
CA SER A 501 10.80 21.65 4.07
C SER A 501 11.27 20.80 2.88
N ALA A 502 10.41 19.91 2.39
CA ALA A 502 10.73 19.06 1.24
C ALA A 502 10.97 19.88 -0.04
N LEU A 503 10.17 20.92 -0.27
CA LEU A 503 10.31 21.80 -1.42
C LEU A 503 11.50 22.74 -1.28
N THR A 504 11.67 23.38 -0.14
CA THR A 504 12.69 24.43 0.05
C THR A 504 14.10 23.90 0.32
N GLY A 505 14.27 22.59 0.50
CA GLY A 505 15.56 21.99 0.83
C GLY A 505 16.06 22.35 2.23
N ASN A 506 15.22 22.93 3.08
CA ASN A 506 15.61 23.39 4.41
C ASN A 506 15.80 22.22 5.38
N ASN A 507 17.02 21.79 5.49
CA ASN A 507 17.50 20.53 6.06
C ASN A 507 18.22 20.80 7.39
N ASN A 508 17.48 21.03 8.46
CA ASN A 508 18.07 21.04 9.79
C ASN A 508 18.46 19.59 10.19
N LYS A 509 19.72 19.36 10.60
CA LYS A 509 20.31 18.03 10.89
C LYS A 509 19.45 17.12 11.81
N LYS A 510 18.56 17.67 12.63
CA LYS A 510 17.61 16.90 13.45
C LYS A 510 16.33 16.47 12.70
N SER A 511 16.07 17.03 11.52
CA SER A 511 14.86 16.77 10.73
C SER A 511 15.11 15.96 9.46
N ASN A 512 16.31 15.39 9.30
CA ASN A 512 16.70 14.69 8.07
C ASN A 512 15.71 13.57 7.69
N THR A 513 15.21 12.83 8.69
CA THR A 513 14.22 11.76 8.48
C THR A 513 12.87 12.32 8.00
N ILE A 514 12.40 13.43 8.58
CA ILE A 514 11.13 14.08 8.18
C ILE A 514 11.29 14.66 6.77
N TYR A 515 12.41 15.31 6.48
CA TYR A 515 12.73 15.85 5.18
C TYR A 515 12.71 14.75 4.10
N ASN A 516 13.51 13.70 4.27
CA ASN A 516 13.61 12.61 3.31
C ASN A 516 12.26 11.90 3.09
N ARG A 517 11.51 11.65 4.17
CA ARG A 517 10.18 11.04 4.10
C ARG A 517 9.21 11.92 3.30
N SER A 518 9.22 13.23 3.56
CA SER A 518 8.36 14.19 2.86
C SER A 518 8.73 14.32 1.39
N LEU A 519 10.02 14.32 1.08
CA LEU A 519 10.54 14.41 -0.27
C LEU A 519 10.20 13.16 -1.08
N ASN A 520 10.37 11.98 -0.48
CA ASN A 520 10.08 10.72 -1.14
C ASN A 520 8.57 10.58 -1.44
N ILE A 521 7.70 10.90 -0.49
CA ILE A 521 6.25 10.85 -0.72
C ILE A 521 5.79 11.89 -1.74
N LEU A 522 6.41 13.07 -1.75
CA LEU A 522 6.19 14.09 -2.78
C LEU A 522 6.57 13.54 -4.16
N TYR A 523 7.79 13.03 -4.32
CA TYR A 523 8.28 12.47 -5.58
C TYR A 523 7.39 11.31 -6.07
N VAL A 524 7.03 10.38 -5.17
CA VAL A 524 6.09 9.29 -5.50
C VAL A 524 4.78 9.84 -6.01
N SER A 525 4.18 10.82 -5.33
CA SER A 525 2.88 11.38 -5.69
C SER A 525 2.90 12.06 -7.07
N LEU A 526 3.92 12.90 -7.32
CA LEU A 526 4.08 13.59 -8.61
C LEU A 526 4.30 12.60 -9.76
N SER A 527 5.06 11.54 -9.51
CA SER A 527 5.39 10.51 -10.51
C SER A 527 4.21 9.60 -10.89
N ARG A 528 3.03 9.78 -10.28
CA ARG A 528 1.81 9.02 -10.65
C ARG A 528 1.14 9.58 -11.90
N ALA A 529 1.44 10.83 -12.28
CA ALA A 529 0.84 11.50 -13.44
C ALA A 529 1.47 11.00 -14.75
N LYS A 530 0.59 10.61 -15.69
CA LYS A 530 0.97 10.27 -17.07
C LYS A 530 0.96 11.49 -17.96
N GLU A 531 -0.11 12.25 -17.97
CA GLU A 531 -0.30 13.37 -18.87
C GLU A 531 -0.24 14.72 -18.15
N ASN A 532 -1.13 14.93 -17.15
CA ASN A 532 -1.26 16.22 -16.51
C ASN A 532 -1.10 16.11 -14.99
N LEU A 533 -0.39 17.10 -14.44
CA LEU A 533 -0.10 17.22 -13.00
C LEU A 533 -0.54 18.60 -12.49
N ALA A 534 -1.38 18.63 -11.48
CA ALA A 534 -1.64 19.81 -10.68
C ALA A 534 -1.17 19.58 -9.25
N VAL A 535 -0.45 20.53 -8.69
CA VAL A 535 -0.04 20.52 -7.29
C VAL A 535 -0.76 21.64 -6.57
N LEU A 536 -1.41 21.35 -5.45
CA LEU A 536 -2.18 22.31 -4.67
C LEU A 536 -1.58 22.47 -3.28
N MET A 537 -1.32 23.70 -2.87
CA MET A 537 -0.90 24.04 -1.51
C MET A 537 -1.66 25.25 -0.97
N ALA A 538 -2.28 25.09 0.19
CA ALA A 538 -2.89 26.21 0.91
C ALA A 538 -1.83 26.91 1.77
N GLU A 539 -1.89 28.24 1.82
CA GLU A 539 -1.06 29.13 2.65
C GLU A 539 0.45 28.88 2.55
N PRO A 540 1.03 28.75 1.30
CA PRO A 540 2.47 28.65 1.16
C PRO A 540 3.14 29.97 1.54
N ASN A 541 4.34 29.88 2.14
CA ASN A 541 5.18 31.08 2.31
C ASN A 541 5.90 31.47 1.00
N ASP A 542 6.50 32.67 0.98
CA ASP A 542 7.15 33.20 -0.22
C ASP A 542 8.30 32.30 -0.71
N ASN A 543 9.08 31.69 0.20
CA ASN A 543 10.16 30.78 -0.18
C ASN A 543 9.63 29.55 -0.95
N VAL A 544 8.47 29.00 -0.53
CA VAL A 544 7.82 27.90 -1.26
C VAL A 544 7.38 28.35 -2.64
N LEU A 545 6.83 29.56 -2.77
CA LEU A 545 6.41 30.10 -4.05
C LEU A 545 7.58 30.32 -5.01
N ASP A 546 8.72 30.80 -4.50
CA ASP A 546 9.93 30.97 -5.31
C ASP A 546 10.47 29.63 -5.80
N VAL A 547 10.47 28.62 -4.94
CA VAL A 547 10.86 27.25 -5.34
C VAL A 547 9.83 26.65 -6.32
N ALA A 548 8.54 26.87 -6.09
CA ALA A 548 7.51 26.41 -7.03
C ALA A 548 7.68 27.02 -8.43
N ARG A 549 8.00 28.32 -8.52
CA ARG A 549 8.33 28.98 -9.80
C ARG A 549 9.56 28.37 -10.48
N ASN A 550 10.59 28.03 -9.70
CA ASN A 550 11.77 27.36 -10.24
C ASN A 550 11.47 25.94 -10.75
N ILE A 551 10.61 25.18 -10.05
CA ILE A 551 10.28 23.79 -10.40
C ILE A 551 9.30 23.73 -11.57
N PHE A 552 8.23 24.53 -11.55
CA PHE A 552 7.13 24.46 -12.51
C PHE A 552 7.26 25.50 -13.66
N GLY A 553 8.06 26.55 -13.48
CA GLY A 553 8.15 27.72 -14.34
C GLY A 553 7.21 28.84 -13.89
N GLU A 554 7.63 30.10 -14.11
CA GLU A 554 6.89 31.30 -13.68
C GLU A 554 5.42 31.30 -14.17
N ASP A 555 5.19 30.92 -15.43
CA ASP A 555 3.88 30.91 -16.07
C ASP A 555 2.98 29.74 -15.64
N ASN A 556 3.45 28.86 -14.77
CA ASN A 556 2.73 27.66 -14.31
C ASN A 556 2.43 27.68 -12.80
N VAL A 557 2.54 28.82 -12.14
CA VAL A 557 2.24 29.02 -10.71
C VAL A 557 1.06 29.99 -10.59
N TYR A 558 -0.08 29.52 -10.11
CA TYR A 558 -1.35 30.25 -10.11
C TYR A 558 -1.91 30.42 -8.72
N GLU A 559 -2.40 31.63 -8.40
CA GLU A 559 -3.23 31.91 -7.23
C GLU A 559 -4.69 31.60 -7.52
N LEU A 560 -5.37 30.86 -6.61
CA LEU A 560 -6.79 30.48 -6.70
C LEU A 560 -7.69 31.48 -5.99
#